data_a3b189203b2131074c0bb0bcd2c20471
#
_entry.id   a3b189203b2131074c0bb0bcd2c20471
#
_cell.length_a   1.000
_cell.length_b   1.000
_cell.length_c   1.000
_cell.angle_alpha   90.00
_cell.angle_beta   90.00
_cell.angle_gamma   90.00
#
_symmetry.space_group_name_H-M   'P 1'
#
loop_
_entity.id
_entity.type
_entity.pdbx_description
1 polymer ?
#
loop_
_entity_poly.entity_id
_entity_poly.type
_entity_poly.pdbx_seq_one_letter_code
_entity_poly.pdbx_strand_id
1 'polypeptide(L)'
;MSVNTKNWQELKKPNSLEIKDGGDRQRKATFVAEPLERGFGLTLGNALRRVLLSSLQGAAITSIKIENVLHEFSSLAGVREDVTDIVLNVKQIALKMEGEGPKRLQLSATGPGAVRAGDIAVTGDIEVMNKDLVICQLDEGATLNME
;
A
#
# COMPACT_ATOMS: atom_id res chain seq x y z
N MET A 1 1.87 -2.00 -51.76
CA MET A 1 2.92 -1.92 -50.71
C MET A 1 2.87 -3.21 -49.92
N SER A 2 3.86 -4.12 -50.06
CA SER A 2 3.91 -5.31 -49.21
C SER A 2 4.31 -4.88 -47.81
N VAL A 3 3.41 -5.02 -46.86
CA VAL A 3 3.72 -4.84 -45.44
C VAL A 3 4.81 -5.85 -45.11
N ASN A 4 5.93 -5.37 -44.62
CA ASN A 4 7.09 -6.20 -44.30
C ASN A 4 6.79 -7.01 -43.04
N THR A 5 6.09 -8.15 -43.19
CA THR A 5 5.68 -9.02 -42.11
C THR A 5 6.84 -9.84 -41.50
N LYS A 6 7.99 -9.85 -42.19
CA LYS A 6 9.18 -10.63 -41.79
C LYS A 6 9.71 -10.22 -40.40
N ASN A 7 9.77 -8.93 -40.08
CA ASN A 7 10.28 -8.43 -38.81
C ASN A 7 9.49 -8.94 -37.63
N TRP A 8 8.17 -9.08 -37.76
CA TRP A 8 7.32 -9.61 -36.71
C TRP A 8 7.47 -11.11 -36.51
N GLN A 9 7.67 -11.85 -37.59
CA GLN A 9 7.85 -13.31 -37.54
C GLN A 9 9.22 -13.71 -36.98
N GLU A 10 10.25 -12.92 -37.26
CA GLU A 10 11.62 -13.15 -36.82
C GLU A 10 11.89 -12.64 -35.39
N LEU A 11 10.98 -11.87 -34.82
CA LEU A 11 11.11 -11.30 -33.48
C LEU A 11 11.17 -12.41 -32.42
N LYS A 12 12.20 -12.40 -31.59
CA LYS A 12 12.33 -13.30 -30.43
C LYS A 12 11.25 -12.99 -29.40
N LYS A 13 10.32 -13.89 -29.25
CA LYS A 13 9.18 -13.78 -28.33
C LYS A 13 9.31 -14.82 -27.22
N PRO A 14 8.87 -14.51 -26.00
CA PRO A 14 8.84 -15.49 -24.93
C PRO A 14 7.85 -16.62 -25.26
N ASN A 15 8.26 -17.85 -25.05
CA ASN A 15 7.40 -19.01 -25.27
C ASN A 15 6.45 -19.24 -24.08
N SER A 16 6.87 -18.81 -22.90
CA SER A 16 6.10 -18.94 -21.66
C SER A 16 6.44 -17.81 -20.72
N LEU A 17 5.53 -17.55 -19.79
CA LEU A 17 5.72 -16.65 -18.67
C LEU A 17 5.84 -17.50 -17.40
N GLU A 18 7.00 -17.51 -16.78
CA GLU A 18 7.22 -18.17 -15.50
C GLU A 18 6.92 -17.22 -14.35
N ILE A 19 6.12 -17.64 -13.39
CA ILE A 19 5.84 -16.90 -12.17
C ILE A 19 6.58 -17.56 -11.03
N LYS A 20 7.57 -16.85 -10.47
CA LYS A 20 8.32 -17.29 -9.29
C LYS A 20 7.73 -16.66 -8.04
N ASP A 21 7.41 -17.49 -7.07
CA ASP A 21 6.90 -17.04 -5.78
C ASP A 21 7.98 -16.27 -5.01
N GLY A 22 7.64 -15.07 -4.57
CA GLY A 22 8.51 -14.22 -3.77
C GLY A 22 8.42 -14.47 -2.25
N GLY A 23 7.82 -15.59 -1.83
CA GLY A 23 7.57 -15.92 -0.41
C GLY A 23 6.22 -15.45 0.11
N ASP A 24 5.76 -14.27 -0.28
CA ASP A 24 4.41 -13.78 -0.01
C ASP A 24 3.70 -13.51 -1.34
N ARG A 25 2.85 -14.44 -1.75
CA ARG A 25 2.11 -14.39 -3.02
C ARG A 25 1.20 -13.18 -3.17
N GLN A 26 0.76 -12.59 -2.07
CA GLN A 26 -0.14 -11.45 -2.09
C GLN A 26 0.60 -10.12 -2.25
N ARG A 27 1.91 -10.10 -1.96
CA ARG A 27 2.70 -8.87 -1.95
C ARG A 27 3.83 -8.84 -2.95
N LYS A 28 4.35 -10.01 -3.35
CA LYS A 28 5.53 -10.09 -4.21
C LYS A 28 5.41 -11.24 -5.20
N ALA A 29 5.55 -10.93 -6.48
CA ALA A 29 5.70 -11.90 -7.53
C ALA A 29 6.84 -11.50 -8.47
N THR A 30 7.57 -12.48 -8.97
CA THR A 30 8.60 -12.28 -9.98
C THR A 30 8.14 -12.97 -11.26
N PHE A 31 8.06 -12.22 -12.34
CA PHE A 31 7.71 -12.72 -13.66
C PHE A 31 8.97 -12.82 -14.50
N VAL A 32 9.19 -13.99 -15.08
CA VAL A 32 10.33 -14.25 -15.98
C VAL A 32 9.77 -14.53 -17.37
N ALA A 33 10.13 -13.69 -18.33
CA ALA A 33 9.75 -13.81 -19.72
C ALA A 33 11.00 -13.96 -20.59
N GLU A 34 11.25 -15.16 -21.11
CA GLU A 34 12.41 -15.50 -21.91
C GLU A 34 12.02 -16.42 -23.09
N PRO A 35 12.69 -16.27 -24.25
CA PRO A 35 13.64 -15.24 -24.64
C PRO A 35 12.95 -13.93 -25.05
N LEU A 36 13.66 -12.81 -24.95
CA LEU A 36 13.20 -11.52 -25.47
C LEU A 36 14.23 -10.93 -26.43
N GLU A 37 13.78 -10.21 -27.45
CA GLU A 37 14.63 -9.44 -28.32
C GLU A 37 15.36 -8.35 -27.52
N ARG A 38 16.60 -8.02 -27.94
CA ARG A 38 17.43 -7.02 -27.27
C ARG A 38 16.69 -5.66 -27.16
N GLY A 39 16.63 -5.13 -25.93
CA GLY A 39 15.95 -3.87 -25.62
C GLY A 39 14.47 -4.00 -25.24
N PHE A 40 13.79 -5.06 -25.64
CA PHE A 40 12.36 -5.25 -25.32
C PHE A 40 12.08 -5.41 -23.83
N GLY A 41 12.99 -6.02 -23.09
CA GLY A 41 12.83 -6.16 -21.65
C GLY A 41 12.72 -4.81 -20.95
N LEU A 42 13.57 -3.84 -21.31
CA LEU A 42 13.51 -2.49 -20.78
C LEU A 42 12.21 -1.77 -21.17
N THR A 43 11.81 -1.88 -22.43
CA THR A 43 10.58 -1.28 -22.93
C THR A 43 9.34 -1.82 -22.23
N LEU A 44 9.22 -3.14 -22.13
CA LEU A 44 8.10 -3.80 -21.44
C LEU A 44 8.10 -3.48 -19.95
N GLY A 45 9.26 -3.52 -19.29
CA GLY A 45 9.38 -3.20 -17.88
C GLY A 45 8.93 -1.77 -17.56
N ASN A 46 9.36 -0.80 -18.35
CA ASN A 46 8.93 0.59 -18.19
C ASN A 46 7.44 0.80 -18.49
N ALA A 47 6.92 0.15 -19.53
CA ALA A 47 5.50 0.23 -19.87
C ALA A 47 4.63 -0.36 -18.74
N LEU A 48 4.96 -1.55 -18.24
CA LEU A 48 4.27 -2.19 -17.13
C LEU A 48 4.36 -1.36 -15.85
N ARG A 49 5.54 -0.84 -15.53
CA ARG A 49 5.73 0.04 -14.37
C ARG A 49 4.80 1.26 -14.45
N ARG A 50 4.70 1.91 -15.59
CA ARG A 50 3.82 3.07 -15.77
C ARG A 50 2.36 2.71 -15.60
N VAL A 51 1.90 1.60 -16.18
CA VAL A 51 0.52 1.12 -16.03
C VAL A 51 0.20 0.79 -14.57
N LEU A 52 1.10 0.06 -13.88
CA LEU A 52 0.91 -0.30 -12.48
C LEU A 52 0.82 0.92 -11.56
N LEU A 53 1.62 1.96 -11.82
CA LEU A 53 1.63 3.17 -10.99
C LEU A 53 0.49 4.15 -11.30
N SER A 54 -0.07 4.15 -12.50
CA SER A 54 -1.04 5.15 -12.95
C SER A 54 -2.47 4.65 -13.09
N SER A 55 -2.67 3.34 -13.25
CA SER A 55 -3.96 2.79 -13.68
C SER A 55 -4.57 1.78 -12.73
N LEU A 56 -3.81 1.24 -11.77
CA LEU A 56 -4.38 0.37 -10.74
C LEU A 56 -5.05 1.20 -9.65
N GLN A 57 -6.28 0.85 -9.33
CA GLN A 57 -7.03 1.44 -8.22
C GLN A 57 -6.78 0.65 -6.95
N GLY A 58 -6.88 1.34 -5.81
CA GLY A 58 -6.74 0.75 -4.49
C GLY A 58 -7.25 1.71 -3.41
N ALA A 59 -7.41 1.20 -2.20
CA ALA A 59 -7.76 2.00 -1.04
C ALA A 59 -6.50 2.44 -0.29
N ALA A 60 -6.47 3.69 0.13
CA ALA A 60 -5.41 4.24 0.96
C ALA A 60 -5.95 5.33 1.87
N ILE A 61 -5.30 5.53 3.00
CA ILE A 61 -5.61 6.65 3.89
C ILE A 61 -5.11 7.94 3.24
N THR A 62 -6.00 8.89 3.06
CA THR A 62 -5.73 10.17 2.37
C THR A 62 -5.55 11.33 3.35
N SER A 63 -6.17 11.26 4.53
CA SER A 63 -6.09 12.28 5.56
C SER A 63 -6.27 11.64 6.94
N ILE A 64 -5.71 12.27 7.94
CA ILE A 64 -5.92 11.93 9.34
C ILE A 64 -6.24 13.20 10.13
N LYS A 65 -7.05 13.05 11.15
CA LYS A 65 -7.32 14.07 12.15
C LYS A 65 -7.14 13.45 13.53
N ILE A 66 -6.21 13.99 14.29
CA ILE A 66 -5.93 13.55 15.66
C ILE A 66 -6.47 14.61 16.60
N GLU A 67 -7.18 14.20 17.63
CA GLU A 67 -7.70 15.11 18.64
C GLU A 67 -6.56 15.88 19.35
N ASN A 68 -6.74 17.17 19.57
CA ASN A 68 -5.76 18.08 20.18
C ASN A 68 -4.44 18.26 19.39
N VAL A 69 -4.40 17.90 18.11
CA VAL A 69 -3.27 18.13 17.22
C VAL A 69 -3.63 19.15 16.16
N LEU A 70 -2.81 20.20 16.01
CA LEU A 70 -3.01 21.26 15.04
C LEU A 70 -2.18 21.05 13.76
N HIS A 71 -1.02 20.41 13.86
CA HIS A 71 -0.12 20.17 12.73
C HIS A 71 0.77 18.96 12.97
N GLU A 72 1.36 18.44 11.91
CA GLU A 72 2.15 17.20 11.90
C GLU A 72 3.46 17.26 12.72
N PHE A 73 3.94 18.43 13.06
CA PHE A 73 5.16 18.61 13.86
C PHE A 73 4.88 18.71 15.37
N SER A 74 3.68 18.34 15.79
CA SER A 74 3.30 18.31 17.20
C SER A 74 3.71 16.99 17.85
N SER A 75 3.83 17.04 19.16
CA SER A 75 3.90 15.83 20.01
C SER A 75 2.61 15.69 20.83
N LEU A 76 2.27 14.46 21.15
CA LEU A 76 1.11 14.11 21.97
C LEU A 76 1.58 13.67 23.36
N ALA A 77 0.99 14.24 24.41
CA ALA A 77 1.30 13.83 25.77
C ALA A 77 0.93 12.37 26.01
N GLY A 78 1.88 11.58 26.52
CA GLY A 78 1.68 10.17 26.78
C GLY A 78 1.71 9.27 25.56
N VAL A 79 2.11 9.80 24.39
CA VAL A 79 2.38 9.02 23.18
C VAL A 79 3.88 9.08 22.91
N ARG A 80 4.49 7.92 22.68
CA ARG A 80 5.93 7.81 22.49
C ARG A 80 6.40 8.41 21.18
N GLU A 81 5.65 8.13 20.11
CA GLU A 81 5.90 8.62 18.76
C GLU A 81 5.39 10.06 18.62
N ASP A 82 6.06 10.88 17.84
CA ASP A 82 5.53 12.16 17.42
C ASP A 82 4.46 12.00 16.31
N VAL A 83 3.75 13.08 16.00
CA VAL A 83 2.69 13.03 14.99
C VAL A 83 3.23 12.69 13.61
N THR A 84 4.46 13.09 13.28
CA THR A 84 5.11 12.76 12.01
C THR A 84 5.32 11.25 11.89
N ASP A 85 5.80 10.60 12.96
CA ASP A 85 5.98 9.14 12.99
C ASP A 85 4.63 8.42 12.88
N ILE A 86 3.60 8.90 13.57
CA ILE A 86 2.24 8.36 13.45
C ILE A 86 1.76 8.44 12.00
N VAL A 87 1.94 9.58 11.32
CA VAL A 87 1.57 9.75 9.91
C VAL A 87 2.32 8.74 9.02
N LEU A 88 3.63 8.57 9.24
CA LEU A 88 4.43 7.62 8.47
C LEU A 88 3.99 6.17 8.69
N ASN A 89 3.61 5.81 9.92
CA ASN A 89 3.09 4.47 10.23
C ASN A 89 1.70 4.27 9.61
N VAL A 90 0.80 5.27 9.69
CA VAL A 90 -0.53 5.23 9.08
C VAL A 90 -0.45 5.06 7.55
N LYS A 91 0.53 5.66 6.89
CA LYS A 91 0.75 5.47 5.43
C LYS A 91 1.13 4.04 5.05
N GLN A 92 1.58 3.21 5.99
CA GLN A 92 1.91 1.81 5.75
C GLN A 92 0.71 0.87 5.94
N ILE A 93 -0.44 1.38 6.40
CA ILE A 93 -1.65 0.57 6.58
C ILE A 93 -2.16 0.15 5.20
N ALA A 94 -2.29 -1.16 5.03
CA ALA A 94 -2.84 -1.75 3.82
C ALA A 94 -4.34 -2.00 3.99
N LEU A 95 -5.14 -1.38 3.12
CA LEU A 95 -6.60 -1.46 3.14
C LEU A 95 -7.12 -2.17 1.90
N LYS A 96 -8.15 -2.97 2.09
CA LYS A 96 -9.03 -3.45 1.02
C LYS A 96 -10.39 -2.79 1.23
N MET A 97 -10.96 -2.23 0.17
CA MET A 97 -12.27 -1.59 0.21
C MET A 97 -13.12 -2.10 -0.95
N GLU A 98 -14.34 -2.52 -0.63
CA GLU A 98 -15.35 -2.92 -1.59
C GLU A 98 -16.41 -1.80 -1.64
N GLY A 99 -16.30 -0.91 -2.60
CA GLY A 99 -17.20 0.23 -2.74
C GLY A 99 -16.49 1.49 -3.24
N GLU A 100 -17.26 2.50 -3.53
CA GLU A 100 -16.78 3.76 -4.06
C GLU A 100 -16.87 4.89 -3.03
N GLY A 101 -16.03 5.90 -3.24
CA GLY A 101 -16.03 7.16 -2.49
C GLY A 101 -15.23 7.10 -1.18
N PRO A 102 -14.97 8.26 -0.60
CA PRO A 102 -14.24 8.38 0.65
C PRO A 102 -15.07 7.85 1.83
N LYS A 103 -14.43 7.08 2.71
CA LYS A 103 -15.00 6.57 3.94
C LYS A 103 -14.25 7.15 5.13
N ARG A 104 -14.96 7.35 6.24
CA ARG A 104 -14.37 7.78 7.50
C ARG A 104 -14.25 6.59 8.43
N LEU A 105 -13.07 6.42 9.00
CA LEU A 105 -12.76 5.42 9.99
C LEU A 105 -12.37 6.11 11.28
N GLN A 106 -12.62 5.45 12.40
CA GLN A 106 -12.27 5.98 13.71
C GLN A 106 -11.35 5.00 14.43
N LEU A 107 -10.41 5.55 15.17
CA LEU A 107 -9.58 4.81 16.10
C LEU A 107 -9.61 5.52 17.44
N SER A 108 -9.97 4.78 18.48
CA SER A 108 -9.92 5.22 19.87
C SER A 108 -9.17 4.18 20.68
N ALA A 109 -8.10 4.61 21.34
CA ALA A 109 -7.30 3.73 22.18
C ALA A 109 -6.95 4.40 23.50
N THR A 110 -6.86 3.59 24.57
CA THR A 110 -6.43 4.02 25.88
C THR A 110 -5.27 3.15 26.34
N GLY A 111 -4.17 3.80 26.74
CA GLY A 111 -2.98 3.12 27.21
C GLY A 111 -3.12 2.49 28.61
N PRO A 112 -2.09 1.76 29.03
CA PRO A 112 -0.81 1.59 28.34
C PRO A 112 -0.85 0.49 27.28
N GLY A 113 -0.11 0.67 26.17
CA GLY A 113 0.08 -0.36 25.17
C GLY A 113 0.30 0.14 23.74
N ALA A 114 0.54 -0.81 22.87
CA ALA A 114 0.70 -0.53 21.43
C ALA A 114 -0.66 -0.41 20.74
N VAL A 115 -0.88 0.70 20.04
CA VAL A 115 -2.03 0.91 19.16
C VAL A 115 -1.69 0.32 17.80
N ARG A 116 -2.53 -0.55 17.29
CA ARG A 116 -2.30 -1.28 16.05
C ARG A 116 -3.31 -0.90 14.97
N ALA A 117 -2.97 -1.18 13.75
CA ALA A 117 -3.88 -0.98 12.62
C ALA A 117 -5.19 -1.80 12.76
N GLY A 118 -5.13 -2.93 13.48
CA GLY A 118 -6.31 -3.75 13.79
C GLY A 118 -7.30 -3.11 14.75
N ASP A 119 -6.89 -2.06 15.49
CA ASP A 119 -7.76 -1.34 16.44
C ASP A 119 -8.64 -0.29 15.74
N ILE A 120 -8.44 -0.07 14.45
CA ILE A 120 -9.27 0.81 13.65
C ILE A 120 -10.68 0.23 13.55
N ALA A 121 -11.68 1.01 13.92
CA ALA A 121 -13.09 0.65 13.74
C ALA A 121 -13.44 0.68 12.25
N VAL A 122 -13.52 -0.49 11.63
CA VAL A 122 -13.85 -0.64 10.21
C VAL A 122 -15.33 -0.93 10.00
N THR A 123 -15.87 -0.44 8.90
CA THR A 123 -17.20 -0.83 8.39
C THR A 123 -17.06 -2.10 7.56
N GLY A 124 -18.16 -2.84 7.34
CA GLY A 124 -18.13 -4.15 6.70
C GLY A 124 -17.59 -4.19 5.25
N ASP A 125 -17.46 -3.04 4.61
CA ASP A 125 -16.91 -2.87 3.26
C ASP A 125 -15.41 -2.52 3.24
N ILE A 126 -14.78 -2.42 4.42
CA ILE A 126 -13.35 -2.12 4.55
C ILE A 126 -12.68 -3.18 5.41
N GLU A 127 -11.53 -3.64 4.96
CA GLU A 127 -10.70 -4.60 5.68
C GLU A 127 -9.27 -4.07 5.81
N VAL A 128 -8.72 -4.13 7.04
CA VAL A 128 -7.29 -3.88 7.30
C VAL A 128 -6.53 -5.18 7.09
N MET A 129 -5.60 -5.18 6.13
CA MET A 129 -4.87 -6.39 5.74
C MET A 129 -3.68 -6.68 6.66
N ASN A 130 -3.05 -5.64 7.23
CA ASN A 130 -1.88 -5.74 8.10
C ASN A 130 -2.20 -5.29 9.53
N LYS A 131 -3.12 -5.99 10.18
CA LYS A 131 -3.66 -5.66 11.51
C LYS A 131 -2.60 -5.51 12.60
N ASP A 132 -1.49 -6.22 12.48
CA ASP A 132 -0.39 -6.21 13.46
C ASP A 132 0.54 -4.99 13.38
N LEU A 133 0.37 -4.15 12.35
CA LEU A 133 1.17 -2.94 12.19
C LEU A 133 0.95 -2.01 13.40
N VAL A 134 2.03 -1.67 14.10
CA VAL A 134 1.98 -0.72 15.21
C VAL A 134 1.94 0.70 14.65
N ILE A 135 0.95 1.48 15.09
CA ILE A 135 0.79 2.89 14.74
C ILE A 135 1.58 3.76 15.72
N CYS A 136 1.37 3.54 17.01
CA CYS A 136 2.07 4.23 18.09
C CYS A 136 1.99 3.44 19.40
N GLN A 137 2.68 3.93 20.42
CA GLN A 137 2.66 3.39 21.77
C GLN A 137 2.13 4.42 22.76
N LEU A 138 1.17 4.01 23.59
CA LEU A 138 0.58 4.83 24.62
C LEU A 138 1.17 4.48 25.98
N ASP A 139 1.48 5.50 26.76
CA ASP A 139 1.83 5.39 28.16
C ASP A 139 0.58 5.20 29.02
N GLU A 140 0.76 4.95 30.32
CA GLU A 140 -0.32 4.78 31.28
C GLU A 140 -1.20 6.04 31.37
N GLY A 141 -2.51 5.87 31.20
CA GLY A 141 -3.50 6.94 31.22
C GLY A 141 -3.57 7.81 29.98
N ALA A 142 -2.73 7.57 28.97
CA ALA A 142 -2.82 8.29 27.71
C ALA A 142 -4.01 7.79 26.87
N THR A 143 -4.63 8.71 26.14
CA THR A 143 -5.72 8.42 25.20
C THR A 143 -5.40 8.97 23.82
N LEU A 144 -5.74 8.21 22.78
CA LEU A 144 -5.59 8.62 21.40
C LEU A 144 -6.94 8.47 20.70
N ASN A 145 -7.46 9.60 20.18
CA ASN A 145 -8.64 9.62 19.34
C ASN A 145 -8.26 10.17 17.96
N MET A 146 -8.56 9.41 16.91
CA MET A 146 -8.15 9.73 15.56
C MET A 146 -9.24 9.34 14.55
N GLU A 147 -9.44 10.17 13.53
CA GLU A 147 -10.30 9.95 12.38
C GLU A 147 -9.47 9.91 11.09
#